data_42dafb1f659add206b47f13bcda9e50e
#
_entry.id   42dafb1f659add206b47f13bcda9e50e
#
_cell.length_a   1.000
_cell.length_b   1.000
_cell.length_c   1.000
_cell.angle_alpha   90.00
_cell.angle_beta   90.00
_cell.angle_gamma   90.00
#
_symmetry.space_group_name_H-M   'P 1'
#
loop_
_entity.id
_entity.type
_entity.pdbx_description
1 polymer ?
#
loop_
_entity_poly.entity_id
_entity_poly.type
_entity_poly.pdbx_seq_one_letter_code
_entity_poly.pdbx_strand_id
1 'polypeptide(L)'
;MAAAASVDAYLAACPEDSRAALEHLRTMIKAAAPEATETISYQMPAFRAHGRILVWMGAFRDHCSLFPGSMALIEAHRDELAGYRVAKGTIQFRPDKPLPAAVVEKIVKARLAENAGRSRR
;
A
#
# COMPACT_ATOMS: atom_id res chain seq x y z
N MET A 1 16.86 7.34 14.18
CA MET A 1 16.86 6.03 13.55
C MET A 1 17.07 6.19 12.05
N ALA A 2 17.96 5.42 11.46
CA ALA A 2 18.22 5.52 10.04
C ALA A 2 17.01 4.97 9.24
N ALA A 3 16.73 5.59 8.11
CA ALA A 3 15.70 5.08 7.21
C ALA A 3 16.13 3.73 6.65
N ALA A 4 15.17 2.84 6.40
CA ALA A 4 15.45 1.55 5.80
C ALA A 4 15.95 1.75 4.36
N ALA A 5 16.92 0.93 3.95
CA ALA A 5 17.49 1.02 2.62
C ALA A 5 16.66 0.24 1.58
N SER A 6 15.78 -0.65 2.03
CA SER A 6 14.98 -1.49 1.14
C SER A 6 13.69 -1.90 1.84
N VAL A 7 12.75 -2.43 1.06
CA VAL A 7 11.50 -2.96 1.62
C VAL A 7 11.80 -4.11 2.56
N ASP A 8 12.72 -5.00 2.20
CA ASP A 8 13.10 -6.11 3.07
C ASP A 8 13.66 -5.62 4.41
N ALA A 9 14.51 -4.59 4.37
CA ALA A 9 15.07 -4.02 5.60
C ALA A 9 13.99 -3.37 6.47
N TYR A 10 13.03 -2.68 5.84
CA TYR A 10 11.92 -2.07 6.57
C TYR A 10 11.11 -3.16 7.28
N LEU A 11 10.74 -4.21 6.57
CA LEU A 11 9.95 -5.31 7.14
C LEU A 11 10.70 -6.03 8.26
N ALA A 12 12.00 -6.22 8.10
CA ALA A 12 12.81 -6.88 9.12
C ALA A 12 12.84 -6.10 10.44
N ALA A 13 12.68 -4.77 10.37
CA ALA A 13 12.67 -3.91 11.56
C ALA A 13 11.29 -3.80 12.22
N CYS A 14 10.24 -4.31 11.57
CA CYS A 14 8.88 -4.25 12.13
C CYS A 14 8.66 -5.31 13.21
N PRO A 15 7.74 -5.04 14.17
CA PRO A 15 7.26 -6.10 15.05
C PRO A 15 6.69 -7.26 14.24
N GLU A 16 6.71 -8.45 14.81
CA GLU A 16 6.35 -9.67 14.09
C GLU A 16 4.95 -9.63 13.47
N ASP A 17 3.95 -9.16 14.20
CA ASP A 17 2.58 -9.10 13.71
C ASP A 17 2.42 -8.09 12.57
N SER A 18 3.04 -6.93 12.70
CA SER A 18 3.02 -5.91 11.64
C SER A 18 3.77 -6.39 10.42
N ARG A 19 4.91 -7.06 10.61
CA ARG A 19 5.69 -7.61 9.50
C ARG A 19 4.88 -8.62 8.70
N ALA A 20 4.21 -9.55 9.39
CA ALA A 20 3.39 -10.55 8.71
C ALA A 20 2.25 -9.90 7.92
N ALA A 21 1.60 -8.89 8.51
CA ALA A 21 0.52 -8.16 7.85
C ALA A 21 1.01 -7.42 6.63
N LEU A 22 2.16 -6.76 6.70
CA LEU A 22 2.72 -6.03 5.57
C LEU A 22 3.26 -6.97 4.50
N GLU A 23 3.82 -8.11 4.86
CA GLU A 23 4.25 -9.10 3.88
C GLU A 23 3.07 -9.65 3.10
N HIS A 24 1.96 -9.87 3.77
CA HIS A 24 0.72 -10.30 3.12
C HIS A 24 0.22 -9.21 2.15
N LEU A 25 0.21 -7.95 2.59
CA LEU A 25 -0.17 -6.82 1.75
C LEU A 25 0.77 -6.69 0.55
N ARG A 26 2.08 -6.83 0.77
CA ARG A 26 3.08 -6.82 -0.29
C ARG A 26 2.77 -7.86 -1.37
N THR A 27 2.41 -9.07 -0.96
CA THR A 27 2.05 -10.14 -1.88
C THR A 27 0.84 -9.78 -2.72
N MET A 28 -0.19 -9.21 -2.08
CA MET A 28 -1.40 -8.78 -2.78
C MET A 28 -1.12 -7.67 -3.79
N ILE A 29 -0.30 -6.69 -3.41
CA ILE A 29 0.06 -5.58 -4.28
C ILE A 29 0.82 -6.10 -5.51
N LYS A 30 1.80 -6.96 -5.29
CA LYS A 30 2.61 -7.50 -6.38
C LYS A 30 1.80 -8.40 -7.31
N ALA A 31 0.82 -9.11 -6.77
CA ALA A 31 -0.08 -9.92 -7.59
C ALA A 31 -0.96 -9.05 -8.50
N ALA A 32 -1.40 -7.89 -8.00
CA ALA A 32 -2.22 -6.97 -8.77
C ALA A 32 -1.41 -6.15 -9.77
N ALA A 33 -0.12 -5.93 -9.50
CA ALA A 33 0.77 -5.13 -10.35
C ALA A 33 2.13 -5.82 -10.47
N PRO A 34 2.22 -6.93 -11.24
CA PRO A 34 3.49 -7.68 -11.34
C PRO A 34 4.64 -6.85 -11.91
N GLU A 35 4.35 -5.82 -12.69
CA GLU A 35 5.36 -4.94 -13.28
C GLU A 35 5.90 -3.91 -12.29
N ALA A 36 5.28 -3.76 -11.12
CA ALA A 36 5.72 -2.75 -10.16
C ALA A 36 7.07 -3.13 -9.54
N THR A 37 7.89 -2.11 -9.30
CA THR A 37 9.16 -2.27 -8.60
C THR A 37 9.03 -1.68 -7.20
N GLU A 38 9.67 -2.34 -6.24
CA GLU A 38 9.65 -1.89 -4.85
C GLU A 38 10.74 -0.86 -4.61
N THR A 39 10.45 0.11 -3.76
CA THR A 39 11.39 1.14 -3.38
C THR A 39 11.03 1.66 -1.99
N ILE A 40 11.84 2.56 -1.46
CA ILE A 40 11.55 3.29 -0.24
C ILE A 40 11.27 4.74 -0.63
N SER A 41 10.14 5.27 -0.19
CA SER A 41 9.74 6.64 -0.45
C SER A 41 9.06 7.18 0.80
N TYR A 42 9.42 8.37 1.22
CA TYR A 42 8.97 8.93 2.51
C TYR A 42 9.24 7.97 3.66
N GLN A 43 10.39 7.26 3.58
CA GLN A 43 10.84 6.30 4.60
C GLN A 43 9.92 5.09 4.76
N MET A 44 9.09 4.80 3.78
CA MET A 44 8.16 3.68 3.79
C MET A 44 8.29 2.84 2.52
N PRO A 45 7.91 1.56 2.59
CA PRO A 45 7.79 0.76 1.37
C PRO A 45 6.82 1.38 0.39
N ALA A 46 7.22 1.44 -0.87
CA ALA A 46 6.43 1.98 -1.95
C ALA A 46 6.59 1.10 -3.19
N PHE A 47 5.59 1.16 -4.07
CA PHE A 47 5.57 0.35 -5.27
C PHE A 47 5.40 1.30 -6.45
N ARG A 48 6.30 1.20 -7.42
CA ARG A 48 6.39 2.12 -8.56
C ARG A 48 6.10 1.40 -9.86
N ALA A 49 5.31 2.02 -10.72
CA ALA A 49 5.08 1.55 -12.08
C ALA A 49 4.79 2.75 -12.97
N HIS A 50 5.23 2.69 -14.22
CA HIS A 50 5.06 3.76 -15.20
C HIS A 50 5.65 5.09 -14.71
N GLY A 51 6.80 5.01 -14.00
CA GLY A 51 7.52 6.19 -13.54
C GLY A 51 6.93 6.92 -12.34
N ARG A 52 5.89 6.37 -11.72
CA ARG A 52 5.22 7.00 -10.57
C ARG A 52 4.93 5.98 -9.49
N ILE A 53 4.82 6.45 -8.25
CA ILE A 53 4.44 5.57 -7.15
C ILE A 53 2.96 5.20 -7.32
N LEU A 54 2.66 3.92 -7.14
CA LEU A 54 1.29 3.41 -7.11
C LEU A 54 0.71 3.61 -5.71
N VAL A 55 1.31 2.98 -4.73
CA VAL A 55 0.85 2.96 -3.34
C VAL A 55 2.05 2.91 -2.43
N TRP A 56 1.84 3.32 -1.18
CA TRP A 56 2.77 3.14 -0.06
C TRP A 56 2.11 2.24 0.97
N MET A 57 2.92 1.60 1.81
CA MET A 57 2.43 0.90 2.99
C MET A 57 3.35 1.19 4.16
N GLY A 58 2.83 1.07 5.37
CA GLY A 58 3.66 1.33 6.55
C GLY A 58 3.10 0.68 7.80
N ALA A 59 4.01 0.42 8.76
CA ALA A 59 3.65 -0.05 10.08
C ALA A 59 3.80 1.08 11.07
N PHE A 60 2.82 1.21 11.95
CA PHE A 60 2.80 2.21 13.00
C PHE A 60 2.60 1.50 14.34
N ARG A 61 2.60 2.25 15.42
CA ARG A 61 2.61 1.69 16.76
C ARG A 61 1.47 0.68 17.01
N ASP A 62 0.26 1.00 16.56
CA ASP A 62 -0.94 0.21 16.86
C ASP A 62 -1.74 -0.18 15.61
N HIS A 63 -1.21 0.08 14.43
CA HIS A 63 -1.90 -0.24 13.19
C HIS A 63 -0.93 -0.29 12.02
N CYS A 64 -1.41 -0.79 10.88
CA CYS A 64 -0.73 -0.68 9.62
C CYS A 64 -1.56 0.21 8.70
N SER A 65 -0.95 0.73 7.64
CA SER A 65 -1.64 1.59 6.69
C SER A 65 -1.31 1.24 5.25
N LEU A 66 -2.30 1.42 4.39
CA LEU A 66 -2.14 1.47 2.95
C LEU A 66 -2.46 2.89 2.52
N PHE A 67 -1.55 3.48 1.73
CA PHE A 67 -1.72 4.85 1.20
C PHE A 67 -1.91 4.74 -0.32
N PRO A 68 -3.15 4.80 -0.81
CA PRO A 68 -3.43 4.63 -2.24
C PRO A 68 -2.94 5.76 -3.13
N GLY A 69 -2.56 6.90 -2.55
CA GLY A 69 -2.11 8.04 -3.34
C GLY A 69 -3.22 8.79 -4.08
N SER A 70 -4.48 8.46 -3.80
CA SER A 70 -5.63 9.09 -4.44
C SER A 70 -6.82 9.08 -3.50
N MET A 71 -7.31 10.27 -3.17
CA MET A 71 -8.53 10.42 -2.37
C MET A 71 -9.75 9.87 -3.12
N ALA A 72 -9.77 10.06 -4.44
CA ALA A 72 -10.89 9.60 -5.27
C ALA A 72 -11.04 8.08 -5.21
N LEU A 73 -9.93 7.36 -5.18
CA LEU A 73 -9.98 5.90 -5.09
C LEU A 73 -10.52 5.42 -3.74
N ILE A 74 -10.17 6.13 -2.68
CA ILE A 74 -10.70 5.80 -1.35
C ILE A 74 -12.22 6.00 -1.35
N GLU A 75 -12.69 7.12 -1.88
CA GLU A 75 -14.12 7.40 -1.95
C GLU A 75 -14.86 6.38 -2.82
N ALA A 76 -14.27 5.99 -3.94
CA ALA A 76 -14.87 5.03 -4.86
C ALA A 76 -15.06 3.65 -4.21
N HIS A 77 -14.27 3.32 -3.19
CA HIS A 77 -14.32 2.02 -2.54
C HIS A 77 -14.75 2.11 -1.08
N ARG A 78 -15.38 3.22 -0.70
CA ARG A 78 -15.76 3.47 0.70
C ARG A 78 -16.64 2.37 1.28
N ASP A 79 -17.59 1.86 0.52
CA ASP A 79 -18.47 0.79 1.01
C ASP A 79 -17.71 -0.49 1.31
N GLU A 80 -16.72 -0.81 0.47
CA GLU A 80 -15.89 -2.00 0.67
C GLU A 80 -14.90 -1.83 1.81
N LEU A 81 -14.65 -0.59 2.22
CA LEU A 81 -13.76 -0.26 3.32
C LEU A 81 -14.51 -0.05 4.65
N ALA A 82 -15.80 -0.35 4.68
CA ALA A 82 -16.58 -0.31 5.91
C ALA A 82 -15.93 -1.21 6.96
N GLY A 83 -15.79 -0.72 8.18
CA GLY A 83 -15.11 -1.46 9.24
C GLY A 83 -13.61 -1.19 9.33
N TYR A 84 -13.06 -0.41 8.41
CA TYR A 84 -11.67 0.05 8.47
C TYR A 84 -11.64 1.55 8.67
N ARG A 85 -10.58 2.02 9.31
CA ARG A 85 -10.43 3.45 9.55
C ARG A 85 -9.87 4.12 8.31
N VAL A 86 -10.64 5.03 7.74
CA VAL A 86 -10.25 5.77 6.56
C VAL A 86 -10.05 7.23 6.94
N ALA A 87 -8.89 7.78 6.60
CA ALA A 87 -8.58 9.18 6.81
C ALA A 87 -8.06 9.74 5.49
N LYS A 88 -7.68 11.01 5.47
CA LYS A 88 -7.15 11.66 4.26
C LYS A 88 -6.02 10.84 3.65
N GLY A 89 -6.28 10.24 2.48
CA GLY A 89 -5.26 9.51 1.73
C GLY A 89 -4.77 8.23 2.38
N THR A 90 -5.41 7.74 3.44
CA THR A 90 -4.92 6.62 4.23
C THR A 90 -6.03 5.64 4.55
N ILE A 91 -5.72 4.36 4.44
CA ILE A 91 -6.58 3.27 4.92
C ILE A 91 -5.82 2.57 6.03
N GLN A 92 -6.35 2.61 7.26
CA GLN A 92 -5.71 1.99 8.42
C GLN A 92 -6.35 0.64 8.69
N PHE A 93 -5.53 -0.33 9.05
CA PHE A 93 -6.01 -1.66 9.43
C PHE A 93 -5.15 -2.22 10.55
N ARG A 94 -5.73 -3.11 11.33
CA ARG A 94 -4.99 -3.79 12.40
C ARG A 94 -4.28 -5.00 11.79
N PRO A 95 -3.11 -5.38 12.33
CA PRO A 95 -2.42 -6.58 11.83
C PRO A 95 -3.27 -7.84 11.88
N ASP A 96 -4.19 -7.93 12.86
CA ASP A 96 -5.08 -9.10 13.00
C ASP A 96 -6.34 -9.00 12.13
N LYS A 97 -6.50 -7.89 11.39
CA LYS A 97 -7.64 -7.69 10.49
C LYS A 97 -7.13 -7.11 9.17
N PRO A 98 -6.49 -7.92 8.33
CA PRO A 98 -5.94 -7.40 7.07
C PRO A 98 -7.02 -6.92 6.12
N LEU A 99 -6.61 -6.08 5.15
CA LEU A 99 -7.53 -5.61 4.13
C LEU A 99 -7.96 -6.76 3.22
N PRO A 100 -9.21 -6.76 2.73
CA PRO A 100 -9.64 -7.79 1.78
C PRO A 100 -8.81 -7.75 0.49
N ALA A 101 -8.41 -8.91 0.01
CA ALA A 101 -7.60 -9.01 -1.20
C ALA A 101 -8.28 -8.35 -2.40
N ALA A 102 -9.60 -8.50 -2.53
CA ALA A 102 -10.36 -7.92 -3.64
C ALA A 102 -10.27 -6.40 -3.65
N VAL A 103 -10.31 -5.76 -2.48
CA VAL A 103 -10.22 -4.29 -2.37
C VAL A 103 -8.82 -3.82 -2.74
N VAL A 104 -7.79 -4.49 -2.22
CA VAL A 104 -6.40 -4.15 -2.54
C VAL A 104 -6.17 -4.26 -4.04
N GLU A 105 -6.64 -5.34 -4.65
CA GLU A 105 -6.51 -5.56 -6.10
C GLU A 105 -7.15 -4.42 -6.89
N LYS A 106 -8.37 -4.04 -6.55
CA LYS A 106 -9.08 -2.96 -7.25
C LYS A 106 -8.35 -1.63 -7.15
N ILE A 107 -7.88 -1.30 -5.94
CA ILE A 107 -7.17 -0.04 -5.71
C ILE A 107 -5.85 -0.01 -6.49
N VAL A 108 -5.07 -1.07 -6.41
CA VAL A 108 -3.77 -1.14 -7.08
C VAL A 108 -3.95 -1.08 -8.60
N LYS A 109 -4.91 -1.82 -9.14
CA LYS A 109 -5.17 -1.81 -10.59
C LYS A 109 -5.67 -0.45 -11.07
N ALA A 110 -6.49 0.24 -10.28
CA ALA A 110 -6.95 1.58 -10.62
C ALA A 110 -5.79 2.58 -10.64
N ARG A 111 -4.88 2.49 -9.65
CA ARG A 111 -3.69 3.35 -9.64
C ARG A 111 -2.77 3.04 -10.81
N LEU A 112 -2.63 1.76 -11.14
CA LEU A 112 -1.82 1.35 -12.28
C LEU A 112 -2.34 1.98 -13.58
N ALA A 113 -3.65 1.95 -13.78
CA ALA A 113 -4.29 2.56 -14.95
C ALA A 113 -4.08 4.08 -14.97
N GLU A 114 -4.22 4.75 -13.83
CA GLU A 114 -3.97 6.20 -13.73
C GLU A 114 -2.54 6.53 -14.10
N ASN A 115 -1.58 5.78 -13.55
CA ASN A 115 -0.17 6.03 -13.80
C ASN A 115 0.19 5.79 -15.28
N ALA A 116 -0.35 4.74 -15.87
CA ALA A 116 -0.15 4.45 -17.29
C ALA A 116 -0.69 5.58 -18.17
N GLY A 117 -1.87 6.10 -17.85
CA GLY A 117 -2.47 7.21 -18.57
C GLY A 117 -1.63 8.48 -18.50
N ARG A 118 -1.09 8.79 -17.30
CA ARG A 118 -0.23 9.96 -17.12
C ARG A 118 1.10 9.84 -17.86
N SER A 119 1.65 8.62 -17.93
CA SER A 119 2.93 8.38 -18.59
C SER A 119 2.87 8.58 -20.10
N ARG A 120 1.68 8.54 -20.70
CA ARG A 120 1.49 8.68 -22.12
C ARG A 120 1.39 10.13 -22.59
N ARG A 121 1.37 11.08 -21.68
CA ARG A 121 1.24 12.51 -22.01
C ARG A 121 2.56 13.19 -22.24
#